data_176901eaccf98d6589ebe6a703a30dc8
#
_entry.id   176901eaccf98d6589ebe6a703a30dc8
#
_cell.length_a   1.000
_cell.length_b   1.000
_cell.length_c   1.000
_cell.angle_alpha   90.00
_cell.angle_beta   90.00
_cell.angle_gamma   90.00
#
_symmetry.space_group_name_H-M   'P 1'
#
loop_
_entity.id
_entity.type
_entity.pdbx_description
1 polymer ?
#
loop_
_entity_poly.entity_id
_entity_poly.type
_entity_poly.pdbx_seq_one_letter_code
_entity_poly.pdbx_strand_id
1 'polypeptide(L)'
;MAKPSSRAAKPAGGTLFDNLLKRQRAAAVTATPFVSVVCPTWNRREFLPYLLYIFQYQDYPANKRELVILDDSEHSNEDLIAMMVDAGLQNVRYIHSKERLALGKKRNMLNELAQGEYIICFDDDDYYPPNKISYQVGEMQRSNALFSGCDQIYVWYSHLDKIYLTNAFGASHALNGTFGLHRNLLKKNRYEDEAMLAEEQAFLRGFTTPVLQIDSKQAIVCISHSANTYDKDFILGSSTPVDLRLEDFVSDPNLLAHYRRLSRAPLNTPVQWSVFEKVAVIYDPLKEDLLLEQCQALVAFGIPAEKLMPVALHQHADADVAELETHCAILEQAQQQGLNNILLLDASVRFVKKESVVHHVNALLSQLENIDWGVLLLGAKYNRVLPMTSLKGVARVHHAECGSAYAVNGSYISLLLDGYRQALSEQQSRDRLWQLLSPQHCWLGFYPSFAFIQHAKDEAGQQIDCTHWFFRKHSS
;
A
#
# COMPACT_ATOMS: atom_id res chain seq x y z
N MET A 1 16.07 -39.16 67.04
CA MET A 1 16.95 -39.72 65.99
C MET A 1 16.08 -40.39 64.93
N ALA A 2 15.83 -39.79 63.80
CA ALA A 2 15.24 -40.41 62.63
C ALA A 2 15.90 -39.81 61.40
N LYS A 3 16.54 -40.64 60.58
CA LYS A 3 17.23 -40.27 59.34
C LYS A 3 16.21 -40.00 58.23
N PRO A 4 16.44 -39.01 57.34
CA PRO A 4 15.61 -38.87 56.14
C PRO A 4 16.13 -39.81 55.05
N SER A 5 15.22 -40.55 54.39
CA SER A 5 15.48 -41.39 53.23
C SER A 5 15.56 -40.53 51.96
N SER A 6 16.70 -40.53 51.30
CA SER A 6 16.88 -40.00 49.97
C SER A 6 16.20 -40.89 48.93
N ARG A 7 15.14 -40.41 48.28
CA ARG A 7 14.62 -41.01 47.06
C ARG A 7 15.44 -40.48 45.87
N ALA A 8 16.23 -41.36 45.30
CA ALA A 8 16.90 -41.08 44.01
C ALA A 8 15.86 -40.97 42.87
N ALA A 9 15.88 -39.86 42.14
CA ALA A 9 15.10 -39.68 40.93
C ALA A 9 15.65 -40.63 39.84
N LYS A 10 14.76 -41.46 39.28
CA LYS A 10 15.07 -42.26 38.08
C LYS A 10 15.27 -41.31 36.87
N PRO A 11 16.28 -41.56 36.03
CA PRO A 11 16.44 -40.80 34.80
C PRO A 11 15.27 -41.14 33.84
N ALA A 12 14.63 -40.11 33.28
CA ALA A 12 13.62 -40.24 32.24
C ALA A 12 14.30 -40.70 30.93
N GLY A 13 14.45 -42.04 30.80
CA GLY A 13 14.84 -42.67 29.55
C GLY A 13 13.64 -42.72 28.62
N GLY A 14 13.59 -41.92 27.57
CA GLY A 14 12.61 -42.08 26.49
C GLY A 14 12.71 -43.51 25.91
N THR A 15 11.59 -44.07 25.47
CA THR A 15 11.55 -45.41 24.87
C THR A 15 12.43 -45.48 23.62
N LEU A 16 12.89 -46.66 23.23
CA LEU A 16 13.65 -46.89 21.99
C LEU A 16 12.92 -46.29 20.78
N PHE A 17 11.59 -46.32 20.81
CA PHE A 17 10.68 -45.74 19.82
C PHE A 17 10.75 -44.19 19.79
N ASP A 18 10.78 -43.54 20.97
CA ASP A 18 10.93 -42.08 21.07
C ASP A 18 12.31 -41.62 20.54
N ASN A 19 13.34 -42.41 20.78
CA ASN A 19 14.67 -42.15 20.28
C ASN A 19 14.77 -42.40 18.75
N LEU A 20 14.09 -43.37 18.21
CA LEU A 20 13.97 -43.60 16.76
C LEU A 20 13.17 -42.50 16.08
N LEU A 21 12.03 -42.07 16.64
CA LEU A 21 11.25 -40.94 16.15
C LEU A 21 12.04 -39.64 16.19
N LYS A 22 12.81 -39.38 17.26
CA LYS A 22 13.71 -38.21 17.33
C LYS A 22 14.81 -38.29 16.29
N ARG A 23 15.41 -39.48 16.05
CA ARG A 23 16.41 -39.66 14.98
C ARG A 23 15.82 -39.53 13.59
N GLN A 24 14.63 -40.05 13.32
CA GLN A 24 13.91 -39.85 12.05
C GLN A 24 13.54 -38.39 11.84
N ARG A 25 13.07 -37.69 12.87
CA ARG A 25 12.80 -36.23 12.80
C ARG A 25 14.08 -35.43 12.57
N ALA A 26 15.18 -35.76 13.25
CA ALA A 26 16.47 -35.12 13.05
C ALA A 26 17.03 -35.40 11.63
N ALA A 27 16.89 -36.63 11.12
CA ALA A 27 17.29 -36.96 9.75
C ALA A 27 16.43 -36.30 8.68
N ALA A 28 15.11 -36.13 8.93
CA ALA A 28 14.22 -35.41 8.05
C ALA A 28 14.54 -33.91 7.98
N VAL A 29 15.00 -33.31 9.08
CA VAL A 29 15.40 -31.89 9.14
C VAL A 29 16.76 -31.65 8.42
N THR A 30 17.57 -32.69 8.20
CA THR A 30 18.87 -32.59 7.51
C THR A 30 18.79 -32.76 5.99
N ALA A 31 17.67 -33.25 5.45
CA ALA A 31 17.48 -33.38 4.01
C ALA A 31 17.09 -32.04 3.40
N THR A 32 17.89 -31.53 2.44
CA THR A 32 17.58 -30.34 1.66
C THR A 32 16.65 -30.75 0.49
N PRO A 33 15.31 -30.51 0.58
CA PRO A 33 14.37 -30.91 -0.45
C PRO A 33 14.54 -30.08 -1.71
N PHE A 34 13.98 -30.55 -2.83
CA PHE A 34 13.89 -29.73 -4.03
C PHE A 34 12.72 -28.75 -3.92
N VAL A 35 12.94 -27.47 -4.25
CA VAL A 35 11.99 -26.39 -4.09
C VAL A 35 11.69 -25.77 -5.46
N SER A 36 10.42 -25.59 -5.78
CA SER A 36 9.99 -24.75 -6.88
C SER A 36 9.52 -23.39 -6.35
N VAL A 37 10.18 -22.33 -6.79
CA VAL A 37 9.62 -20.99 -6.69
C VAL A 37 8.71 -20.76 -7.88
N VAL A 38 7.48 -20.27 -7.66
CA VAL A 38 6.50 -20.06 -8.72
C VAL A 38 6.08 -18.60 -8.78
N CYS A 39 6.04 -18.04 -9.99
CA CYS A 39 5.73 -16.62 -10.21
C CYS A 39 4.77 -16.43 -11.37
N PRO A 40 3.54 -15.92 -11.15
CA PRO A 40 2.68 -15.43 -12.21
C PRO A 40 3.13 -14.01 -12.60
N THR A 41 3.22 -13.72 -13.90
CA THR A 41 3.54 -12.37 -14.38
C THR A 41 2.62 -11.96 -15.53
N TRP A 42 2.46 -10.63 -15.74
CA TRP A 42 1.70 -10.05 -16.83
C TRP A 42 2.08 -8.60 -17.06
N ASN A 43 2.61 -8.28 -18.25
CA ASN A 43 3.05 -6.93 -18.64
C ASN A 43 4.02 -6.29 -17.62
N ARG A 44 4.99 -7.09 -17.14
CA ARG A 44 5.94 -6.75 -16.09
C ARG A 44 7.40 -6.94 -16.51
N ARG A 45 7.70 -6.76 -17.82
CA ARG A 45 9.05 -6.94 -18.36
C ARG A 45 10.12 -6.20 -17.55
N GLU A 46 9.82 -5.01 -17.06
CA GLU A 46 10.74 -4.18 -16.29
C GLU A 46 11.08 -4.73 -14.89
N PHE A 47 10.21 -5.58 -14.32
CA PHE A 47 10.41 -6.21 -13.01
C PHE A 47 11.13 -7.55 -13.10
N LEU A 48 11.01 -8.25 -14.23
CA LEU A 48 11.59 -9.58 -14.39
C LEU A 48 13.10 -9.65 -14.11
N PRO A 49 13.97 -8.70 -14.54
CA PRO A 49 15.39 -8.74 -14.21
C PRO A 49 15.64 -8.77 -12.71
N TYR A 50 14.83 -8.05 -11.93
CA TYR A 50 14.98 -7.97 -10.48
C TYR A 50 14.44 -9.21 -9.77
N LEU A 51 13.33 -9.78 -10.23
CA LEU A 51 12.85 -11.09 -9.78
C LEU A 51 13.92 -12.17 -9.99
N LEU A 52 14.52 -12.23 -11.19
CA LEU A 52 15.57 -13.18 -11.54
C LEU A 52 16.82 -12.99 -10.66
N TYR A 53 17.18 -11.73 -10.41
CA TYR A 53 18.26 -11.38 -9.50
C TYR A 53 17.96 -11.83 -8.06
N ILE A 54 16.78 -11.53 -7.51
CA ILE A 54 16.33 -11.95 -6.18
C ILE A 54 16.36 -13.48 -6.05
N PHE A 55 15.89 -14.21 -7.08
CA PHE A 55 15.95 -15.67 -7.10
C PHE A 55 17.39 -16.19 -7.12
N GLN A 56 18.27 -15.60 -7.95
CA GLN A 56 19.69 -15.98 -8.07
C GLN A 56 20.40 -15.89 -6.72
N TYR A 57 20.14 -14.86 -5.94
CA TYR A 57 20.81 -14.57 -4.66
C TYR A 57 20.13 -15.17 -3.43
N GLN A 58 19.15 -16.08 -3.60
CA GLN A 58 18.66 -16.87 -2.47
C GLN A 58 19.77 -17.78 -1.92
N ASP A 59 19.85 -17.94 -0.59
CA ASP A 59 20.85 -18.76 0.09
C ASP A 59 20.60 -20.28 0.00
N TYR A 60 19.48 -20.68 -0.58
CA TYR A 60 19.13 -22.08 -0.81
C TYR A 60 19.98 -22.67 -1.94
N PRO A 61 20.49 -23.93 -1.84
CA PRO A 61 21.39 -24.50 -2.84
C PRO A 61 20.82 -24.45 -4.27
N ALA A 62 21.59 -23.91 -5.22
CA ALA A 62 21.13 -23.69 -6.59
C ALA A 62 20.65 -24.99 -7.28
N ASN A 63 21.33 -26.12 -7.02
CA ASN A 63 20.95 -27.44 -7.56
C ASN A 63 19.73 -28.07 -6.86
N LYS A 64 19.13 -27.38 -5.89
CA LYS A 64 17.96 -27.82 -5.13
C LYS A 64 16.78 -26.88 -5.27
N ARG A 65 16.84 -25.95 -6.23
CA ARG A 65 15.73 -25.02 -6.49
C ARG A 65 15.55 -24.79 -7.99
N GLU A 66 14.33 -24.44 -8.37
CA GLU A 66 13.96 -23.90 -9.69
C GLU A 66 13.07 -22.67 -9.52
N LEU A 67 13.04 -21.78 -10.53
CA LEU A 67 12.04 -20.74 -10.69
C LEU A 67 11.18 -21.06 -11.91
N VAL A 68 9.86 -21.13 -11.72
CA VAL A 68 8.88 -21.35 -12.79
C VAL A 68 8.07 -20.05 -12.96
N ILE A 69 8.20 -19.42 -14.12
CA ILE A 69 7.48 -18.19 -14.46
C ILE A 69 6.42 -18.55 -15.49
N LEU A 70 5.17 -18.17 -15.23
CA LEU A 70 4.07 -18.24 -16.18
C LEU A 70 3.63 -16.83 -16.55
N ASP A 71 3.91 -16.45 -17.78
CA ASP A 71 3.69 -15.12 -18.33
C ASP A 71 2.55 -15.19 -19.37
N ASP A 72 1.51 -14.38 -19.17
CA ASP A 72 0.41 -14.22 -20.12
C ASP A 72 0.34 -12.79 -20.68
N SER A 73 1.49 -12.14 -20.77
CA SER A 73 1.66 -10.85 -21.44
C SER A 73 1.35 -10.95 -22.94
N GLU A 74 0.97 -9.83 -23.53
CA GLU A 74 0.74 -9.75 -24.98
C GLU A 74 2.00 -10.12 -25.79
N HIS A 75 3.16 -9.71 -25.30
CA HIS A 75 4.47 -10.03 -25.90
C HIS A 75 5.26 -10.94 -24.96
N SER A 76 5.88 -11.98 -25.54
CA SER A 76 6.78 -12.88 -24.81
C SER A 76 8.04 -12.15 -24.33
N ASN A 77 8.51 -12.54 -23.15
CA ASN A 77 9.76 -12.08 -22.56
C ASN A 77 10.89 -13.14 -22.70
N GLU A 78 10.74 -14.08 -23.62
CA GLU A 78 11.72 -15.17 -23.87
C GLU A 78 13.13 -14.63 -24.18
N ASP A 79 13.22 -13.54 -24.96
CA ASP A 79 14.47 -12.85 -25.29
C ASP A 79 15.22 -12.36 -24.06
N LEU A 80 14.50 -11.76 -23.11
CA LEU A 80 15.06 -11.31 -21.83
C LEU A 80 15.58 -12.49 -20.99
N ILE A 81 14.77 -13.55 -20.89
CA ILE A 81 15.16 -14.76 -20.14
C ILE A 81 16.38 -15.41 -20.77
N ALA A 82 16.42 -15.55 -22.10
CA ALA A 82 17.58 -16.09 -22.81
C ALA A 82 18.85 -15.28 -22.54
N MET A 83 18.76 -13.94 -22.63
CA MET A 83 19.89 -13.07 -22.32
C MET A 83 20.41 -13.27 -20.87
N MET A 84 19.52 -13.44 -19.91
CA MET A 84 19.88 -13.66 -18.51
C MET A 84 20.49 -15.06 -18.28
N VAL A 85 20.00 -16.08 -19.01
CA VAL A 85 20.58 -17.44 -18.99
C VAL A 85 21.98 -17.42 -19.59
N ASP A 86 22.20 -16.72 -20.70
CA ASP A 86 23.52 -16.55 -21.31
C ASP A 86 24.50 -15.81 -20.36
N ALA A 87 23.96 -14.92 -19.51
CA ALA A 87 24.72 -14.25 -18.45
C ALA A 87 24.96 -15.13 -17.21
N GLY A 88 24.53 -16.40 -17.20
CA GLY A 88 24.80 -17.36 -16.15
C GLY A 88 23.64 -17.68 -15.20
N LEU A 89 22.42 -17.17 -15.45
CA LEU A 89 21.23 -17.52 -14.69
C LEU A 89 20.89 -19.01 -14.90
N GLN A 90 20.63 -19.73 -13.80
CA GLN A 90 20.37 -21.17 -13.83
C GLN A 90 19.00 -21.50 -13.24
N ASN A 91 18.47 -22.66 -13.67
CA ASN A 91 17.25 -23.26 -13.07
C ASN A 91 16.01 -22.38 -13.18
N VAL A 92 15.86 -21.66 -14.29
CA VAL A 92 14.67 -20.88 -14.62
C VAL A 92 13.91 -21.57 -15.76
N ARG A 93 12.61 -21.75 -15.56
CA ARG A 93 11.68 -22.24 -16.57
C ARG A 93 10.65 -21.16 -16.85
N TYR A 94 10.69 -20.61 -18.03
CA TYR A 94 9.77 -19.58 -18.49
C TYR A 94 8.75 -20.18 -19.46
N ILE A 95 7.48 -19.92 -19.21
CA ILE A 95 6.37 -20.37 -20.02
C ILE A 95 5.53 -19.16 -20.41
N HIS A 96 5.35 -18.94 -21.70
CA HIS A 96 4.49 -17.90 -22.24
C HIS A 96 3.15 -18.48 -22.70
N SER A 97 2.06 -17.88 -22.20
CA SER A 97 0.70 -18.14 -22.68
C SER A 97 0.27 -17.02 -23.61
N LYS A 98 -0.23 -17.38 -24.81
CA LYS A 98 -0.79 -16.39 -25.75
C LYS A 98 -2.15 -15.86 -25.32
N GLU A 99 -2.82 -16.56 -24.41
CA GLU A 99 -4.12 -16.19 -23.90
C GLU A 99 -3.98 -15.59 -22.51
N ARG A 100 -4.72 -14.52 -22.26
CA ARG A 100 -4.83 -13.92 -20.92
C ARG A 100 -5.55 -14.89 -19.99
N LEU A 101 -4.93 -15.22 -18.87
CA LEU A 101 -5.44 -16.17 -17.88
C LEU A 101 -5.98 -15.45 -16.64
N ALA A 102 -7.04 -15.97 -16.04
CA ALA A 102 -7.42 -15.57 -14.68
C ALA A 102 -6.32 -15.97 -13.70
N LEU A 103 -6.14 -15.16 -12.63
CA LEU A 103 -5.02 -15.34 -11.69
C LEU A 103 -5.07 -16.70 -11.00
N GLY A 104 -6.26 -17.16 -10.59
CA GLY A 104 -6.44 -18.46 -9.96
C GLY A 104 -6.02 -19.62 -10.88
N LYS A 105 -6.42 -19.57 -12.16
CA LYS A 105 -6.00 -20.56 -13.19
C LYS A 105 -4.48 -20.53 -13.37
N LYS A 106 -3.88 -19.34 -13.46
CA LYS A 106 -2.44 -19.19 -13.61
C LYS A 106 -1.68 -19.81 -12.43
N ARG A 107 -2.12 -19.56 -11.18
CA ARG A 107 -1.53 -20.16 -9.98
C ARG A 107 -1.70 -21.67 -9.93
N ASN A 108 -2.84 -22.23 -10.38
CA ASN A 108 -3.04 -23.68 -10.49
C ASN A 108 -2.07 -24.30 -11.49
N MET A 109 -1.93 -23.71 -12.68
CA MET A 109 -0.98 -24.18 -13.70
C MET A 109 0.47 -24.13 -13.19
N LEU A 110 0.86 -23.07 -12.46
CA LEU A 110 2.18 -22.97 -11.83
C LEU A 110 2.42 -24.09 -10.81
N ASN A 111 1.42 -24.40 -9.98
CA ASN A 111 1.50 -25.49 -9.02
C ASN A 111 1.64 -26.88 -9.71
N GLU A 112 0.98 -27.07 -10.84
CA GLU A 112 1.07 -28.29 -11.67
C GLU A 112 2.44 -28.41 -12.37
N LEU A 113 3.00 -27.30 -12.84
CA LEU A 113 4.31 -27.20 -13.48
C LEU A 113 5.47 -27.37 -12.50
N ALA A 114 5.30 -27.01 -11.25
CA ALA A 114 6.32 -27.09 -10.22
C ALA A 114 6.80 -28.54 -10.02
N GLN A 115 8.11 -28.75 -9.86
CA GLN A 115 8.73 -30.08 -9.66
C GLN A 115 9.12 -30.29 -8.19
N GLY A 116 9.21 -29.25 -7.40
CA GLY A 116 9.64 -29.25 -6.01
C GLY A 116 8.72 -30.05 -5.07
N GLU A 117 9.30 -30.60 -4.03
CA GLU A 117 8.57 -31.11 -2.87
C GLU A 117 7.87 -29.98 -2.12
N TYR A 118 8.53 -28.83 -2.04
CA TYR A 118 7.98 -27.57 -1.55
C TYR A 118 7.80 -26.59 -2.69
N ILE A 119 6.74 -25.80 -2.64
CA ILE A 119 6.42 -24.75 -3.60
C ILE A 119 6.34 -23.44 -2.82
N ILE A 120 7.10 -22.43 -3.26
CA ILE A 120 7.14 -21.10 -2.65
C ILE A 120 6.64 -20.08 -3.68
N CYS A 121 5.66 -19.26 -3.29
CA CYS A 121 5.13 -18.21 -4.17
C CYS A 121 6.00 -16.96 -4.10
N PHE A 122 6.36 -16.42 -5.26
CA PHE A 122 6.90 -15.08 -5.45
C PHE A 122 5.98 -14.32 -6.38
N ASP A 123 5.75 -13.05 -6.09
CA ASP A 123 5.19 -12.08 -7.03
C ASP A 123 6.34 -11.35 -7.72
N ASP A 124 6.14 -10.84 -8.92
CA ASP A 124 7.23 -10.33 -9.78
C ASP A 124 7.74 -8.94 -9.38
N ASP A 125 7.00 -8.23 -8.54
CA ASP A 125 7.24 -6.83 -8.16
C ASP A 125 7.60 -6.61 -6.67
N ASP A 126 7.60 -7.67 -5.85
CA ASP A 126 7.87 -7.58 -4.41
C ASP A 126 9.34 -7.94 -4.07
N TYR A 127 9.77 -7.58 -2.87
CA TYR A 127 11.09 -7.94 -2.35
C TYR A 127 11.03 -9.19 -1.48
N TYR A 128 11.94 -10.12 -1.73
CA TYR A 128 12.11 -11.35 -0.96
C TYR A 128 13.54 -11.38 -0.37
N PRO A 129 13.68 -11.53 0.96
CA PRO A 129 14.99 -11.63 1.59
C PRO A 129 15.82 -12.81 1.06
N PRO A 130 17.16 -12.74 1.06
CA PRO A 130 18.02 -13.81 0.55
C PRO A 130 17.79 -15.17 1.22
N ASN A 131 17.31 -15.19 2.45
CA ASN A 131 17.03 -16.41 3.21
C ASN A 131 15.55 -16.84 3.15
N LYS A 132 14.72 -16.26 2.30
CA LYS A 132 13.29 -16.55 2.22
C LYS A 132 13.02 -18.05 2.04
N ILE A 133 13.70 -18.69 1.08
CA ILE A 133 13.48 -20.11 0.78
C ILE A 133 13.95 -20.99 1.92
N SER A 134 15.20 -20.82 2.39
CA SER A 134 15.79 -21.63 3.46
C SER A 134 15.03 -21.50 4.77
N TYR A 135 14.66 -20.27 5.14
CA TYR A 135 13.87 -19.97 6.33
C TYR A 135 12.50 -20.66 6.28
N GLN A 136 11.71 -20.43 5.22
CA GLN A 136 10.34 -20.93 5.14
C GLN A 136 10.29 -22.46 5.08
N VAL A 137 11.14 -23.09 4.28
CA VAL A 137 11.24 -24.56 4.20
C VAL A 137 11.68 -25.13 5.56
N GLY A 138 12.66 -24.49 6.21
CA GLY A 138 13.12 -24.90 7.54
C GLY A 138 12.04 -24.82 8.60
N GLU A 139 11.22 -23.75 8.63
CA GLU A 139 10.08 -23.63 9.56
C GLU A 139 9.03 -24.70 9.31
N MET A 140 8.69 -24.96 8.02
CA MET A 140 7.73 -25.99 7.67
C MET A 140 8.19 -27.38 8.05
N GLN A 141 9.47 -27.72 7.85
CA GLN A 141 10.06 -29.01 8.25
C GLN A 141 10.06 -29.17 9.77
N ARG A 142 10.51 -28.14 10.51
CA ARG A 142 10.53 -28.18 11.99
C ARG A 142 9.15 -28.37 12.61
N SER A 143 8.14 -27.73 12.02
CA SER A 143 6.75 -27.78 12.49
C SER A 143 5.95 -28.92 11.87
N ASN A 144 6.51 -29.68 10.94
CA ASN A 144 5.79 -30.67 10.11
C ASN A 144 4.51 -30.09 9.47
N ALA A 145 4.61 -28.82 9.02
CA ALA A 145 3.49 -28.10 8.42
C ALA A 145 3.43 -28.34 6.91
N LEU A 146 2.21 -28.49 6.38
CA LEU A 146 1.98 -28.60 4.94
C LEU A 146 1.80 -27.25 4.26
N PHE A 147 1.56 -26.18 5.04
CA PHE A 147 1.34 -24.85 4.55
C PHE A 147 1.85 -23.80 5.53
N SER A 148 2.45 -22.76 5.01
CA SER A 148 2.91 -21.59 5.76
C SER A 148 2.69 -20.30 4.99
N GLY A 149 2.59 -19.19 5.71
CA GLY A 149 2.45 -17.86 5.15
C GLY A 149 2.37 -16.81 6.24
N CYS A 150 2.01 -15.59 5.86
CA CYS A 150 1.85 -14.47 6.78
C CYS A 150 0.44 -13.88 6.64
N ASP A 151 -0.23 -13.70 7.75
CA ASP A 151 -1.50 -12.97 7.82
C ASP A 151 -1.30 -11.44 7.94
N GLN A 152 -0.05 -11.01 8.12
CA GLN A 152 0.36 -9.63 8.28
C GLN A 152 1.68 -9.42 7.54
N ILE A 153 1.82 -8.33 6.76
CA ILE A 153 3.02 -8.03 5.98
C ILE A 153 3.43 -6.57 6.10
N TYR A 154 4.71 -6.32 5.85
CA TYR A 154 5.25 -4.98 5.64
C TYR A 154 5.01 -4.55 4.19
N VAL A 155 4.47 -3.34 4.02
CA VAL A 155 4.23 -2.73 2.70
C VAL A 155 5.02 -1.42 2.63
N TRP A 156 5.94 -1.32 1.69
CA TRP A 156 6.58 -0.05 1.36
C TRP A 156 5.77 0.67 0.27
N TYR A 157 5.28 1.85 0.60
CA TYR A 157 4.52 2.69 -0.32
C TYR A 157 5.49 3.63 -1.03
N SER A 158 5.80 3.36 -2.29
CA SER A 158 6.80 4.09 -3.08
C SER A 158 6.50 5.59 -3.19
N HIS A 159 5.24 5.97 -3.30
CA HIS A 159 4.80 7.36 -3.42
C HIS A 159 4.83 8.14 -2.09
N LEU A 160 4.92 7.45 -0.96
CA LEU A 160 5.07 8.04 0.38
C LEU A 160 6.50 7.92 0.92
N ASP A 161 7.28 7.00 0.36
CA ASP A 161 8.57 6.54 0.88
C ASP A 161 8.49 6.11 2.35
N LYS A 162 7.44 5.34 2.69
CA LYS A 162 7.17 4.87 4.05
C LYS A 162 6.75 3.41 4.08
N ILE A 163 7.05 2.75 5.18
CA ILE A 163 6.64 1.37 5.46
C ILE A 163 5.50 1.36 6.48
N TYR A 164 4.52 0.53 6.19
CA TYR A 164 3.39 0.23 7.06
C TYR A 164 3.31 -1.27 7.29
N LEU A 165 2.89 -1.66 8.48
CA LEU A 165 2.53 -3.04 8.80
C LEU A 165 1.02 -3.17 8.68
N THR A 166 0.54 -4.11 7.85
CA THR A 166 -0.90 -4.36 7.70
C THR A 166 -1.50 -4.83 9.01
N ASN A 167 -2.80 -4.65 9.22
CA ASN A 167 -3.49 -5.39 10.27
C ASN A 167 -3.44 -6.88 9.96
N ALA A 168 -3.42 -7.70 11.01
CA ALA A 168 -3.52 -9.15 10.86
C ALA A 168 -4.89 -9.52 10.31
N PHE A 169 -4.89 -10.33 9.23
CA PHE A 169 -6.13 -10.83 8.62
C PHE A 169 -6.71 -12.04 9.36
N GLY A 170 -5.94 -12.64 10.27
CA GLY A 170 -6.33 -13.74 11.13
C GLY A 170 -5.46 -14.98 11.01
N ALA A 171 -5.36 -15.76 12.07
CA ALA A 171 -4.42 -16.89 12.20
C ALA A 171 -4.60 -18.00 11.12
N SER A 172 -5.78 -18.08 10.50
CA SER A 172 -6.05 -19.03 9.40
C SER A 172 -5.93 -18.39 8.01
N HIS A 173 -5.48 -17.13 7.94
CA HIS A 173 -5.25 -16.39 6.71
C HIS A 173 -3.75 -16.32 6.38
N ALA A 174 -3.44 -16.18 5.10
CA ALA A 174 -2.12 -15.79 4.63
C ALA A 174 -2.28 -15.09 3.27
N LEU A 175 -1.35 -14.20 2.95
CA LEU A 175 -1.29 -13.47 1.69
C LEU A 175 -0.44 -14.24 0.67
N ASN A 176 -0.86 -14.28 -0.59
CA ASN A 176 -0.33 -15.20 -1.60
C ASN A 176 1.18 -15.08 -1.84
N GLY A 177 1.73 -13.85 -1.89
CA GLY A 177 3.19 -13.64 -2.02
C GLY A 177 4.01 -14.21 -0.85
N THR A 178 3.34 -14.63 0.25
CA THR A 178 3.99 -15.26 1.41
C THR A 178 3.89 -16.78 1.41
N PHE A 179 3.08 -17.38 0.51
CA PHE A 179 2.79 -18.81 0.53
C PHE A 179 4.03 -19.68 0.39
N GLY A 180 4.12 -20.67 1.26
CA GLY A 180 4.95 -21.84 1.13
C GLY A 180 4.09 -23.09 1.40
N LEU A 181 4.14 -24.05 0.51
CA LEU A 181 3.35 -25.27 0.64
C LEU A 181 4.16 -26.52 0.31
N HIS A 182 3.86 -27.59 1.01
CA HIS A 182 4.31 -28.92 0.63
C HIS A 182 3.38 -29.48 -0.44
N ARG A 183 3.92 -30.09 -1.49
CA ARG A 183 3.15 -30.60 -2.66
C ARG A 183 1.92 -31.45 -2.28
N ASN A 184 1.99 -32.20 -1.19
CA ASN A 184 0.86 -33.00 -0.73
C ASN A 184 -0.40 -32.20 -0.40
N LEU A 185 -0.27 -30.90 -0.13
CA LEU A 185 -1.41 -30.02 0.10
C LEU A 185 -2.30 -29.89 -1.14
N LEU A 186 -1.71 -29.89 -2.34
CA LEU A 186 -2.40 -29.76 -3.63
C LEU A 186 -3.40 -30.90 -3.90
N LYS A 187 -3.33 -32.00 -3.17
CA LYS A 187 -4.36 -33.07 -3.25
C LYS A 187 -5.73 -32.63 -2.75
N LYS A 188 -5.79 -31.53 -1.99
CA LYS A 188 -7.03 -31.04 -1.33
C LYS A 188 -7.28 -29.54 -1.56
N ASN A 189 -6.26 -28.78 -1.89
CA ASN A 189 -6.30 -27.33 -2.01
C ASN A 189 -6.01 -26.92 -3.47
N ARG A 190 -6.88 -26.07 -4.00
CA ARG A 190 -6.80 -25.55 -5.36
C ARG A 190 -7.39 -24.14 -5.38
N TYR A 191 -6.87 -23.27 -6.21
CA TYR A 191 -7.47 -21.97 -6.49
C TYR A 191 -8.73 -22.17 -7.36
N GLU A 192 -9.67 -21.25 -7.23
CA GLU A 192 -10.77 -21.14 -8.19
C GLU A 192 -10.24 -20.61 -9.53
N ASP A 193 -10.47 -21.34 -10.63
CA ASP A 193 -9.85 -21.04 -11.92
C ASP A 193 -10.24 -19.65 -12.44
N GLU A 194 -11.46 -19.17 -12.16
CA GLU A 194 -11.96 -17.87 -12.62
C GLU A 194 -11.61 -16.70 -11.68
N ALA A 195 -10.92 -16.97 -10.55
CA ALA A 195 -10.58 -15.92 -9.60
C ALA A 195 -9.58 -14.92 -10.21
N MET A 196 -9.96 -13.64 -10.17
CA MET A 196 -9.12 -12.52 -10.63
C MET A 196 -8.42 -11.82 -9.46
N LEU A 197 -9.03 -11.87 -8.26
CA LEU A 197 -8.55 -11.25 -7.01
C LEU A 197 -9.05 -12.10 -5.82
N ALA A 198 -8.39 -11.96 -4.67
CA ALA A 198 -8.74 -12.63 -3.40
C ALA A 198 -8.81 -14.17 -3.52
N GLU A 199 -7.96 -14.74 -4.36
CA GLU A 199 -7.90 -16.16 -4.67
C GLU A 199 -7.47 -17.03 -3.48
N GLU A 200 -6.93 -16.43 -2.42
CA GLU A 200 -6.50 -17.10 -1.19
C GLU A 200 -7.66 -17.80 -0.48
N GLN A 201 -8.85 -17.21 -0.48
CA GLN A 201 -10.02 -17.76 0.20
C GLN A 201 -10.36 -19.17 -0.32
N ALA A 202 -10.40 -19.34 -1.63
CA ALA A 202 -10.68 -20.62 -2.25
C ALA A 202 -9.55 -21.62 -1.96
N PHE A 203 -8.29 -21.20 -2.13
CA PHE A 203 -7.12 -22.04 -1.88
C PHE A 203 -7.05 -22.50 -0.42
N LEU A 204 -7.35 -21.62 0.54
CA LEU A 204 -7.39 -21.92 1.97
C LEU A 204 -8.71 -22.56 2.40
N ARG A 205 -9.59 -22.95 1.46
CA ARG A 205 -10.85 -23.65 1.71
C ARG A 205 -11.75 -22.89 2.70
N GLY A 206 -11.97 -21.60 2.42
CA GLY A 206 -12.71 -20.72 3.32
C GLY A 206 -11.99 -20.50 4.66
N PHE A 207 -10.64 -20.42 4.63
CA PHE A 207 -9.78 -20.22 5.80
C PHE A 207 -9.84 -21.35 6.84
N THR A 208 -10.10 -22.59 6.39
CA THR A 208 -10.08 -23.78 7.25
C THR A 208 -8.78 -24.58 7.13
N THR A 209 -7.93 -24.30 6.15
CA THR A 209 -6.61 -24.91 6.00
C THR A 209 -5.69 -24.41 7.13
N PRO A 210 -5.04 -25.32 7.90
CA PRO A 210 -4.08 -24.91 8.92
C PRO A 210 -2.92 -24.14 8.31
N VAL A 211 -2.60 -22.98 8.88
CA VAL A 211 -1.51 -22.09 8.44
C VAL A 211 -0.44 -22.02 9.52
N LEU A 212 0.78 -22.38 9.18
CA LEU A 212 1.95 -22.03 9.99
C LEU A 212 2.26 -20.55 9.73
N GLN A 213 1.94 -19.69 10.68
CA GLN A 213 2.33 -18.26 10.60
C GLN A 213 3.84 -18.15 10.77
N ILE A 214 4.48 -17.43 9.85
CA ILE A 214 5.93 -17.20 9.84
C ILE A 214 6.23 -15.71 9.98
N ASP A 215 7.46 -15.36 10.34
CA ASP A 215 7.89 -13.97 10.46
C ASP A 215 7.85 -13.26 9.09
N SER A 216 7.03 -12.24 8.98
CA SER A 216 6.85 -11.48 7.75
C SER A 216 8.12 -10.73 7.31
N LYS A 217 9.02 -10.34 8.23
CA LYS A 217 10.33 -9.75 7.89
C LYS A 217 11.22 -10.71 7.11
N GLN A 218 11.07 -12.02 7.35
CA GLN A 218 11.80 -13.08 6.66
C GLN A 218 11.08 -13.57 5.40
N ALA A 219 9.84 -13.12 5.20
CA ALA A 219 8.98 -13.62 4.14
C ALA A 219 8.93 -12.69 2.94
N ILE A 220 8.64 -11.40 3.13
CA ILE A 220 8.38 -10.45 2.06
C ILE A 220 8.42 -9.00 2.55
N VAL A 221 8.84 -8.07 1.69
CA VAL A 221 8.39 -6.68 1.74
C VAL A 221 7.58 -6.43 0.48
N CYS A 222 6.30 -6.18 0.69
CA CYS A 222 5.40 -5.89 -0.41
C CYS A 222 5.64 -4.46 -0.90
N ILE A 223 5.74 -4.28 -2.22
CA ILE A 223 6.03 -2.98 -2.84
C ILE A 223 4.75 -2.39 -3.42
N SER A 224 4.31 -1.24 -2.90
CA SER A 224 3.20 -0.49 -3.49
C SER A 224 3.74 0.54 -4.48
N HIS A 225 3.40 0.36 -5.76
CA HIS A 225 3.79 1.25 -6.87
C HIS A 225 2.65 1.41 -7.88
N SER A 226 2.82 2.34 -8.83
CA SER A 226 1.77 2.72 -9.78
C SER A 226 1.27 1.59 -10.70
N ALA A 227 2.11 0.57 -10.93
CA ALA A 227 1.77 -0.56 -11.80
C ALA A 227 1.21 -1.79 -11.06
N ASN A 228 0.91 -1.73 -9.74
CA ASN A 228 0.28 -2.85 -9.05
C ASN A 228 -1.11 -3.16 -9.62
N THR A 229 -1.46 -4.43 -9.74
CA THR A 229 -2.78 -4.88 -10.17
C THR A 229 -3.86 -4.53 -9.15
N TYR A 230 -3.54 -4.68 -7.85
CA TYR A 230 -4.41 -4.27 -6.74
C TYR A 230 -3.96 -2.93 -6.15
N ASP A 231 -4.90 -2.03 -5.93
CA ASP A 231 -4.62 -0.75 -5.27
C ASP A 231 -4.41 -0.94 -3.77
N LYS A 232 -3.13 -0.98 -3.36
CA LYS A 232 -2.72 -1.20 -1.97
C LYS A 232 -3.03 0.00 -1.05
N ASP A 233 -3.40 1.16 -1.57
CA ASP A 233 -3.75 2.33 -0.75
C ASP A 233 -5.01 2.09 0.08
N PHE A 234 -5.90 1.19 -0.35
CA PHE A 234 -7.07 0.82 0.45
C PHE A 234 -6.72 0.08 1.75
N ILE A 235 -5.59 -0.61 1.81
CA ILE A 235 -5.15 -1.27 3.06
C ILE A 235 -4.27 -0.34 3.91
N LEU A 236 -3.69 0.71 3.32
CA LEU A 236 -2.90 1.71 4.05
C LEU A 236 -3.69 2.32 5.21
N GLY A 237 -4.96 2.68 4.97
CA GLY A 237 -5.81 3.32 5.97
C GLY A 237 -6.10 2.48 7.22
N SER A 238 -5.94 1.16 7.14
CA SER A 238 -6.06 0.24 8.28
C SER A 238 -4.73 -0.30 8.77
N SER A 239 -3.60 0.12 8.17
CA SER A 239 -2.25 -0.34 8.51
C SER A 239 -1.61 0.58 9.55
N THR A 240 -0.63 0.05 10.28
CA THR A 240 0.11 0.79 11.29
C THR A 240 1.43 1.30 10.71
N PRO A 241 1.75 2.60 10.78
CA PRO A 241 3.05 3.11 10.40
C PRO A 241 4.14 2.52 11.30
N VAL A 242 5.28 2.17 10.72
CA VAL A 242 6.43 1.66 11.46
C VAL A 242 7.65 2.54 11.22
N ASP A 243 8.50 2.66 12.26
CA ASP A 243 9.76 3.40 12.16
C ASP A 243 10.86 2.52 11.55
N LEU A 244 10.58 2.08 10.30
CA LEU A 244 11.50 1.28 9.47
C LEU A 244 11.58 1.93 8.09
N ARG A 245 12.75 1.84 7.48
CA ARG A 245 13.03 2.31 6.14
C ARG A 245 13.25 1.14 5.20
N LEU A 246 13.19 1.38 3.90
CA LEU A 246 13.41 0.34 2.90
C LEU A 246 14.80 -0.30 3.05
N GLU A 247 15.80 0.48 3.46
CA GLU A 247 17.17 0.04 3.73
C GLU A 247 17.29 -0.96 4.88
N ASP A 248 16.32 -0.98 5.81
CA ASP A 248 16.30 -1.94 6.93
C ASP A 248 15.91 -3.36 6.47
N PHE A 249 15.37 -3.48 5.26
CA PHE A 249 15.01 -4.75 4.62
C PHE A 249 15.92 -5.07 3.43
N VAL A 250 16.18 -4.10 2.58
CA VAL A 250 16.88 -4.25 1.31
C VAL A 250 18.30 -3.71 1.47
N SER A 251 19.26 -4.61 1.67
CA SER A 251 20.68 -4.22 1.80
C SER A 251 21.42 -4.13 0.46
N ASP A 252 20.89 -4.75 -0.59
CA ASP A 252 21.49 -4.73 -1.93
C ASP A 252 21.30 -3.36 -2.60
N PRO A 253 22.37 -2.67 -3.01
CA PRO A 253 22.30 -1.33 -3.58
C PRO A 253 21.58 -1.28 -4.94
N ASN A 254 21.63 -2.36 -5.74
CA ASN A 254 20.97 -2.39 -7.04
C ASN A 254 19.46 -2.53 -6.89
N LEU A 255 19.00 -3.37 -5.97
CA LEU A 255 17.59 -3.51 -5.62
C LEU A 255 17.05 -2.23 -4.98
N LEU A 256 17.81 -1.61 -4.07
CA LEU A 256 17.45 -0.31 -3.50
C LEU A 256 17.31 0.76 -4.59
N ALA A 257 18.26 0.84 -5.51
CA ALA A 257 18.21 1.80 -6.62
C ALA A 257 16.99 1.55 -7.52
N HIS A 258 16.62 0.27 -7.74
CA HIS A 258 15.40 -0.08 -8.49
C HIS A 258 14.15 0.41 -7.79
N TYR A 259 13.95 0.03 -6.52
CA TYR A 259 12.75 0.43 -5.77
C TYR A 259 12.68 1.95 -5.60
N ARG A 260 13.80 2.63 -5.32
CA ARG A 260 13.85 4.08 -5.22
C ARG A 260 13.47 4.79 -6.52
N ARG A 261 13.69 4.18 -7.69
CA ARG A 261 13.21 4.72 -8.97
C ARG A 261 11.69 4.73 -9.06
N LEU A 262 11.01 3.75 -8.46
CA LEU A 262 9.54 3.70 -8.45
C LEU A 262 8.92 4.90 -7.73
N SER A 263 9.56 5.41 -6.66
CA SER A 263 9.10 6.59 -5.93
C SER A 263 9.36 7.91 -6.66
N ARG A 264 10.32 7.92 -7.60
CA ARG A 264 10.76 9.11 -8.35
C ARG A 264 10.25 9.14 -9.78
N ALA A 265 9.58 8.08 -10.23
CA ALA A 265 9.04 8.02 -11.58
C ALA A 265 8.10 9.22 -11.82
N PRO A 266 8.32 10.03 -12.87
CA PRO A 266 7.39 11.10 -13.21
C PRO A 266 6.04 10.49 -13.62
N LEU A 267 4.97 11.24 -13.37
CA LEU A 267 3.67 10.89 -13.93
C LEU A 267 3.70 11.14 -15.44
N ASN A 268 3.21 10.18 -16.22
CA ASN A 268 3.06 10.35 -17.67
C ASN A 268 1.86 11.24 -17.99
N THR A 269 0.82 11.18 -17.14
CA THR A 269 -0.40 11.97 -17.29
C THR A 269 -0.35 13.18 -16.36
N PRO A 270 -0.33 14.40 -16.88
CA PRO A 270 -0.40 15.60 -16.04
C PRO A 270 -1.79 15.75 -15.41
N VAL A 271 -1.84 16.32 -14.22
CA VAL A 271 -3.10 16.71 -13.58
C VAL A 271 -3.62 18.00 -14.24
N GLN A 272 -4.93 18.06 -14.47
CA GLN A 272 -5.59 19.20 -15.13
C GLN A 272 -5.82 20.39 -14.17
N TRP A 273 -4.73 20.97 -13.66
CA TRP A 273 -4.77 22.11 -12.73
C TRP A 273 -5.35 23.40 -13.33
N SER A 274 -5.46 23.46 -14.66
CA SER A 274 -6.04 24.59 -15.37
C SER A 274 -7.49 24.91 -14.97
N VAL A 275 -8.22 23.93 -14.45
CA VAL A 275 -9.59 24.06 -13.94
C VAL A 275 -9.70 25.08 -12.81
N PHE A 276 -8.68 25.17 -11.94
CA PHE A 276 -8.68 26.11 -10.82
C PHE A 276 -8.14 27.46 -11.24
N GLU A 277 -8.87 28.56 -10.97
CA GLU A 277 -8.46 29.92 -11.33
C GLU A 277 -7.31 30.43 -10.48
N LYS A 278 -7.38 30.18 -9.15
CA LYS A 278 -6.33 30.49 -8.17
C LYS A 278 -6.12 29.35 -7.20
N VAL A 279 -4.92 29.27 -6.66
CA VAL A 279 -4.49 28.27 -5.69
C VAL A 279 -3.88 28.99 -4.49
N ALA A 280 -4.65 29.13 -3.41
CA ALA A 280 -4.16 29.66 -2.15
C ALA A 280 -3.29 28.62 -1.44
N VAL A 281 -2.06 28.98 -1.11
CA VAL A 281 -1.10 28.13 -0.38
C VAL A 281 -0.95 28.69 1.03
N ILE A 282 -1.57 28.05 2.00
CA ILE A 282 -1.59 28.50 3.38
C ILE A 282 -0.33 27.99 4.09
N TYR A 283 0.50 28.89 4.58
CA TYR A 283 1.76 28.55 5.23
C TYR A 283 1.87 29.11 6.66
N ASP A 284 2.61 28.42 7.51
CA ASP A 284 2.97 28.89 8.85
C ASP A 284 4.06 29.97 8.72
N PRO A 285 3.80 31.23 9.12
CA PRO A 285 4.78 32.30 9.01
C PRO A 285 6.05 32.07 9.85
N LEU A 286 6.00 31.16 10.83
CA LEU A 286 7.19 30.74 11.59
C LEU A 286 8.10 29.79 10.78
N LYS A 287 7.65 29.33 9.60
CA LYS A 287 8.35 28.45 8.67
C LYS A 287 8.42 29.03 7.26
N GLU A 288 8.48 30.35 7.14
CA GLU A 288 8.50 31.06 5.87
C GLU A 288 9.71 30.69 5.01
N ASP A 289 10.82 30.30 5.61
CA ASP A 289 12.02 29.78 4.94
C ASP A 289 11.74 28.51 4.12
N LEU A 290 10.74 27.72 4.49
CA LEU A 290 10.32 26.51 3.75
C LEU A 290 9.31 26.79 2.62
N LEU A 291 8.69 27.98 2.60
CA LEU A 291 7.63 28.31 1.63
C LEU A 291 8.10 28.19 0.18
N LEU A 292 9.32 28.66 -0.11
CA LEU A 292 9.87 28.58 -1.45
C LEU A 292 10.01 27.14 -1.94
N GLU A 293 10.53 26.25 -1.09
CA GLU A 293 10.66 24.82 -1.38
C GLU A 293 9.29 24.18 -1.58
N GLN A 294 8.32 24.51 -0.74
CA GLN A 294 6.95 24.02 -0.83
C GLN A 294 6.28 24.45 -2.14
N CYS A 295 6.38 25.74 -2.51
CA CYS A 295 5.87 26.23 -3.78
C CYS A 295 6.57 25.59 -4.99
N GLN A 296 7.87 25.38 -4.92
CA GLN A 296 8.62 24.65 -5.96
C GLN A 296 8.14 23.21 -6.12
N ALA A 297 7.83 22.55 -5.02
CA ALA A 297 7.28 21.17 -5.05
C ALA A 297 5.89 21.13 -5.72
N LEU A 298 5.03 22.12 -5.47
CA LEU A 298 3.71 22.26 -6.10
C LEU A 298 3.85 22.52 -7.62
N VAL A 299 4.77 23.41 -8.01
CA VAL A 299 5.08 23.67 -9.42
C VAL A 299 5.65 22.44 -10.11
N ALA A 300 6.55 21.71 -9.45
CA ALA A 300 7.10 20.46 -9.96
C ALA A 300 6.03 19.37 -10.14
N PHE A 301 4.94 19.45 -9.39
CA PHE A 301 3.77 18.57 -9.54
C PHE A 301 2.80 19.06 -10.63
N GLY A 302 3.10 20.18 -11.30
CA GLY A 302 2.40 20.70 -12.46
C GLY A 302 1.39 21.81 -12.16
N ILE A 303 1.32 22.36 -10.94
CA ILE A 303 0.49 23.53 -10.64
C ILE A 303 1.17 24.76 -11.26
N PRO A 304 0.47 25.54 -12.13
CA PRO A 304 1.07 26.73 -12.75
C PRO A 304 1.47 27.79 -11.70
N ALA A 305 2.71 28.25 -11.76
CA ALA A 305 3.28 29.17 -10.76
C ALA A 305 2.47 30.49 -10.64
N GLU A 306 1.91 30.97 -11.73
CA GLU A 306 1.09 32.21 -11.80
C GLU A 306 -0.28 32.07 -11.11
N LYS A 307 -0.69 30.85 -10.82
CA LYS A 307 -1.93 30.58 -10.05
C LYS A 307 -1.70 30.54 -8.55
N LEU A 308 -0.46 30.31 -8.10
CA LEU A 308 -0.12 30.22 -6.69
C LEU A 308 -0.27 31.58 -6.00
N MET A 309 -0.93 31.57 -4.86
CA MET A 309 -1.17 32.72 -4.00
C MET A 309 -0.78 32.31 -2.57
N PRO A 310 0.47 32.56 -2.14
CA PRO A 310 0.88 32.29 -0.77
C PRO A 310 0.11 33.16 0.22
N VAL A 311 -0.43 32.55 1.26
CA VAL A 311 -1.19 33.23 2.32
C VAL A 311 -0.65 32.77 3.67
N ALA A 312 -0.18 33.72 4.48
CA ALA A 312 0.27 33.45 5.84
C ALA A 312 -0.91 33.08 6.72
N LEU A 313 -0.77 32.02 7.51
CA LEU A 313 -1.73 31.67 8.55
C LEU A 313 -1.83 32.80 9.57
N HIS A 314 -3.04 33.26 9.87
CA HIS A 314 -3.28 34.27 10.88
C HIS A 314 -2.72 33.84 12.23
N GLN A 315 -2.22 34.78 13.00
CA GLN A 315 -1.65 34.52 14.30
C GLN A 315 -2.72 34.72 15.38
N HIS A 316 -3.12 33.66 16.03
CA HIS A 316 -4.05 33.67 17.16
C HIS A 316 -3.62 32.62 18.20
N ALA A 317 -4.01 32.83 19.46
CA ALA A 317 -3.71 31.88 20.54
C ALA A 317 -4.45 30.55 20.36
N ASP A 318 -5.64 30.61 19.78
CA ASP A 318 -6.45 29.46 19.39
C ASP A 318 -6.19 29.14 17.91
N ALA A 319 -5.78 27.91 17.65
CA ALA A 319 -5.44 27.45 16.29
C ALA A 319 -6.67 27.37 15.36
N ASP A 320 -7.83 26.99 15.87
CA ASP A 320 -9.08 26.90 15.10
C ASP A 320 -9.53 28.30 14.66
N VAL A 321 -9.36 29.31 15.52
CA VAL A 321 -9.65 30.71 15.19
C VAL A 321 -8.68 31.21 14.12
N ALA A 322 -7.38 30.97 14.29
CA ALA A 322 -6.35 31.35 13.30
C ALA A 322 -6.64 30.76 11.91
N GLU A 323 -7.02 29.49 11.89
CA GLU A 323 -7.37 28.78 10.67
C GLU A 323 -8.62 29.42 10.01
N LEU A 324 -9.70 29.58 10.76
CA LEU A 324 -10.95 30.13 10.24
C LEU A 324 -10.78 31.57 9.73
N GLU A 325 -10.05 32.43 10.45
CA GLU A 325 -9.75 33.80 10.01
C GLU A 325 -9.00 33.81 8.69
N THR A 326 -8.01 32.92 8.53
CA THR A 326 -7.25 32.79 7.29
C THR A 326 -8.14 32.36 6.13
N HIS A 327 -8.99 31.36 6.35
CA HIS A 327 -9.92 30.87 5.33
C HIS A 327 -10.98 31.94 4.97
N CYS A 328 -11.48 32.72 5.93
CA CYS A 328 -12.35 33.86 5.67
C CYS A 328 -11.66 34.87 4.74
N ALA A 329 -10.43 35.31 5.07
CA ALA A 329 -9.70 36.27 4.27
C ALA A 329 -9.48 35.80 2.82
N ILE A 330 -9.16 34.52 2.62
CA ILE A 330 -9.00 33.92 1.29
C ILE A 330 -10.32 33.97 0.51
N LEU A 331 -11.43 33.55 1.12
CA LEU A 331 -12.74 33.53 0.46
C LEU A 331 -13.27 34.92 0.19
N GLU A 332 -13.04 35.91 1.08
CA GLU A 332 -13.35 37.31 0.87
C GLU A 332 -12.61 37.87 -0.36
N GLN A 333 -11.30 37.59 -0.45
CA GLN A 333 -10.50 38.01 -1.61
C GLN A 333 -11.00 37.33 -2.90
N ALA A 334 -11.32 36.03 -2.86
CA ALA A 334 -11.88 35.31 -4.01
C ALA A 334 -13.22 35.89 -4.46
N GLN A 335 -14.10 36.22 -3.52
CA GLN A 335 -15.40 36.87 -3.79
C GLN A 335 -15.21 38.26 -4.41
N GLN A 336 -14.32 39.08 -3.86
CA GLN A 336 -14.04 40.44 -4.40
C GLN A 336 -13.46 40.40 -5.81
N GLN A 337 -12.66 39.35 -6.12
CA GLN A 337 -12.10 39.14 -7.45
C GLN A 337 -13.07 38.49 -8.43
N GLY A 338 -14.23 38.03 -7.97
CA GLY A 338 -15.23 37.35 -8.80
C GLY A 338 -14.76 36.00 -9.36
N LEU A 339 -13.94 35.27 -8.61
CA LEU A 339 -13.40 34.00 -9.07
C LEU A 339 -14.52 32.93 -9.23
N ASN A 340 -14.47 32.16 -10.33
CA ASN A 340 -15.37 31.04 -10.55
C ASN A 340 -15.07 29.85 -9.64
N ASN A 341 -13.85 29.73 -9.16
CA ASN A 341 -13.45 28.79 -8.13
C ASN A 341 -12.08 29.16 -7.55
N ILE A 342 -11.78 28.61 -6.39
CA ILE A 342 -10.47 28.74 -5.75
C ILE A 342 -10.10 27.42 -5.07
N LEU A 343 -8.85 26.98 -5.21
CA LEU A 343 -8.27 25.84 -4.50
C LEU A 343 -7.46 26.34 -3.30
N LEU A 344 -7.73 25.79 -2.10
CA LEU A 344 -6.99 26.08 -0.89
C LEU A 344 -6.13 24.85 -0.54
N LEU A 345 -4.86 25.06 -0.32
CA LEU A 345 -3.88 24.02 0.02
C LEU A 345 -3.13 24.40 1.31
N ASP A 346 -2.98 23.46 2.23
CA ASP A 346 -1.91 23.56 3.22
C ASP A 346 -0.55 23.48 2.51
N ALA A 347 0.42 24.33 2.88
CA ALA A 347 1.73 24.34 2.25
C ALA A 347 2.51 23.03 2.38
N SER A 348 2.20 22.22 3.42
CA SER A 348 2.79 20.89 3.63
C SER A 348 2.10 19.77 2.84
N VAL A 349 1.09 20.09 2.03
CA VAL A 349 0.31 19.11 1.26
C VAL A 349 1.20 18.33 0.29
N ARG A 350 0.90 17.06 0.14
CA ARG A 350 1.48 16.15 -0.85
C ARG A 350 0.39 15.50 -1.66
N PHE A 351 0.73 15.06 -2.87
CA PHE A 351 -0.22 14.41 -3.77
C PHE A 351 0.18 12.97 -4.04
N VAL A 352 -0.81 12.11 -4.25
CA VAL A 352 -0.61 10.72 -4.63
C VAL A 352 -0.07 10.64 -6.06
N LYS A 353 1.13 10.10 -6.23
CA LYS A 353 1.83 9.96 -7.52
C LYS A 353 1.55 8.60 -8.16
N LYS A 354 0.29 8.34 -8.51
CA LYS A 354 -0.16 7.12 -9.19
C LYS A 354 -0.96 7.46 -10.43
N GLU A 355 -0.60 6.89 -11.57
CA GLU A 355 -1.30 7.10 -12.85
C GLU A 355 -2.81 6.81 -12.76
N SER A 356 -3.18 5.69 -12.14
CA SER A 356 -4.60 5.33 -11.98
C SER A 356 -5.39 6.36 -11.18
N VAL A 357 -4.79 6.96 -10.15
CA VAL A 357 -5.41 8.00 -9.34
C VAL A 357 -5.53 9.29 -10.15
N VAL A 358 -4.47 9.69 -10.87
CA VAL A 358 -4.48 10.89 -11.73
C VAL A 358 -5.55 10.78 -12.83
N HIS A 359 -5.75 9.59 -13.43
CA HIS A 359 -6.84 9.38 -14.39
C HIS A 359 -8.22 9.62 -13.75
N HIS A 360 -8.46 9.13 -12.53
CA HIS A 360 -9.73 9.38 -11.83
C HIS A 360 -9.91 10.86 -11.47
N VAL A 361 -8.82 11.52 -11.04
CA VAL A 361 -8.81 12.96 -10.75
C VAL A 361 -9.18 13.75 -12.01
N ASN A 362 -8.50 13.51 -13.12
CA ASN A 362 -8.76 14.21 -14.38
C ASN A 362 -10.17 13.91 -14.92
N ALA A 363 -10.69 12.69 -14.74
CA ALA A 363 -12.06 12.34 -15.13
C ALA A 363 -13.11 13.20 -14.40
N LEU A 364 -12.91 13.50 -13.11
CA LEU A 364 -13.78 14.44 -12.39
C LEU A 364 -13.53 15.87 -12.81
N LEU A 365 -12.25 16.32 -12.84
CA LEU A 365 -11.91 17.72 -13.14
C LEU A 365 -12.43 18.16 -14.51
N SER A 366 -12.39 17.28 -15.53
CA SER A 366 -12.93 17.57 -16.86
C SER A 366 -14.46 17.71 -16.91
N GLN A 367 -15.16 17.30 -15.87
CA GLN A 367 -16.63 17.36 -15.79
C GLN A 367 -17.14 18.37 -14.75
N LEU A 368 -16.25 19.03 -14.01
CA LEU A 368 -16.66 19.94 -12.91
C LEU A 368 -17.58 21.07 -13.38
N GLU A 369 -17.42 21.58 -14.59
CA GLU A 369 -18.31 22.62 -15.14
C GLU A 369 -19.73 22.11 -15.37
N ASN A 370 -19.93 20.81 -15.50
CA ASN A 370 -21.23 20.17 -15.75
C ASN A 370 -21.90 19.64 -14.48
N ILE A 371 -21.25 19.77 -13.33
CA ILE A 371 -21.72 19.26 -12.03
C ILE A 371 -22.04 20.47 -11.14
N ASP A 372 -23.17 20.45 -10.49
CA ASP A 372 -23.48 21.40 -9.41
C ASP A 372 -22.77 20.95 -8.14
N TRP A 373 -21.68 21.64 -7.78
CA TRP A 373 -20.85 21.35 -6.62
C TRP A 373 -20.56 22.61 -5.80
N GLY A 374 -20.53 22.47 -4.48
CA GLY A 374 -20.12 23.55 -3.58
C GLY A 374 -18.64 23.46 -3.19
N VAL A 375 -18.22 22.29 -2.69
CA VAL A 375 -16.86 22.04 -2.25
C VAL A 375 -16.37 20.73 -2.87
N LEU A 376 -15.10 20.73 -3.33
CA LEU A 376 -14.38 19.54 -3.77
C LEU A 376 -13.17 19.29 -2.85
N LEU A 377 -13.20 18.23 -2.07
CA LEU A 377 -12.10 17.82 -1.21
C LEU A 377 -11.08 17.00 -2.00
N LEU A 378 -9.87 17.52 -2.16
CA LEU A 378 -8.75 16.78 -2.75
C LEU A 378 -8.11 15.87 -1.68
N GLY A 379 -8.13 16.32 -0.41
CA GLY A 379 -7.60 15.57 0.70
C GLY A 379 -8.26 15.95 2.03
N ALA A 380 -8.82 14.94 2.70
CA ALA A 380 -9.45 15.07 4.01
C ALA A 380 -9.48 13.72 4.73
N LYS A 381 -9.67 13.76 6.05
CA LYS A 381 -10.06 12.59 6.85
C LYS A 381 -11.57 12.40 6.69
N TYR A 382 -11.95 11.41 5.89
CA TYR A 382 -13.36 11.10 5.66
C TYR A 382 -13.93 10.25 6.80
N ASN A 383 -15.05 10.68 7.37
CA ASN A 383 -15.77 9.92 8.39
C ASN A 383 -17.06 9.29 7.82
N ARG A 384 -17.70 9.95 6.82
CA ARG A 384 -18.88 9.42 6.12
C ARG A 384 -18.91 9.88 4.68
N VAL A 385 -18.88 8.93 3.75
CA VAL A 385 -18.95 9.18 2.31
C VAL A 385 -19.86 8.16 1.62
N LEU A 386 -20.37 8.52 0.45
CA LEU A 386 -21.09 7.63 -0.47
C LEU A 386 -20.29 7.59 -1.79
N PRO A 387 -19.59 6.50 -2.11
CA PRO A 387 -18.88 6.38 -3.39
C PRO A 387 -19.83 6.54 -4.58
N MET A 388 -19.38 7.26 -5.59
CA MET A 388 -20.14 7.46 -6.82
C MET A 388 -19.92 6.29 -7.78
N THR A 389 -20.98 5.70 -8.29
CA THR A 389 -20.90 4.60 -9.27
C THR A 389 -20.48 5.09 -10.66
N SER A 390 -20.82 6.33 -11.00
CA SER A 390 -20.51 6.95 -12.30
C SER A 390 -19.10 7.50 -12.44
N LEU A 391 -18.42 7.78 -11.31
CA LEU A 391 -17.08 8.36 -11.28
C LEU A 391 -16.22 7.59 -10.26
N LYS A 392 -15.43 6.65 -10.77
CA LYS A 392 -14.53 5.85 -9.93
C LYS A 392 -13.53 6.73 -9.19
N GLY A 393 -13.30 6.46 -7.90
CA GLY A 393 -12.40 7.25 -7.05
C GLY A 393 -12.99 8.57 -6.55
N VAL A 394 -14.30 8.82 -6.75
CA VAL A 394 -15.02 10.00 -6.28
C VAL A 394 -16.14 9.58 -5.36
N ALA A 395 -16.39 10.38 -4.33
CA ALA A 395 -17.49 10.15 -3.39
C ALA A 395 -18.25 11.46 -3.09
N ARG A 396 -19.53 11.32 -2.80
CA ARG A 396 -20.31 12.34 -2.12
C ARG A 396 -19.91 12.37 -0.66
N VAL A 397 -19.53 13.54 -0.15
CA VAL A 397 -19.07 13.70 1.24
C VAL A 397 -20.22 14.11 2.14
N HIS A 398 -20.40 13.41 3.24
CA HIS A 398 -21.36 13.71 4.29
C HIS A 398 -20.72 14.07 5.62
N HIS A 399 -19.46 13.67 5.84
CA HIS A 399 -18.66 14.07 6.99
C HIS A 399 -17.18 13.92 6.68
N ALA A 400 -16.44 15.00 6.81
CA ALA A 400 -14.99 15.03 6.70
C ALA A 400 -14.38 15.98 7.73
N GLU A 401 -13.15 15.70 8.11
CA GLU A 401 -12.31 16.48 9.03
C GLU A 401 -10.92 16.67 8.42
N CYS A 402 -10.11 17.54 9.01
CA CYS A 402 -8.70 17.75 8.63
C CYS A 402 -8.53 17.98 7.11
N GLY A 403 -9.36 18.83 6.51
CA GLY A 403 -9.27 19.15 5.09
C GLY A 403 -7.99 19.94 4.79
N SER A 404 -6.98 19.26 4.26
CA SER A 404 -5.67 19.86 3.93
C SER A 404 -5.63 20.42 2.51
N ALA A 405 -6.57 20.03 1.65
CA ALA A 405 -6.67 20.47 0.27
C ALA A 405 -8.14 20.42 -0.19
N TYR A 406 -8.70 21.56 -0.53
CA TYR A 406 -10.07 21.63 -1.03
C TYR A 406 -10.32 22.82 -1.94
N ALA A 407 -11.23 22.66 -2.89
CA ALA A 407 -11.67 23.73 -3.76
C ALA A 407 -13.09 24.17 -3.42
N VAL A 408 -13.37 25.46 -3.62
CA VAL A 408 -14.68 26.08 -3.44
C VAL A 408 -15.17 26.62 -4.77
N ASN A 409 -16.40 26.28 -5.15
CA ASN A 409 -17.07 26.83 -6.31
C ASN A 409 -17.43 28.29 -6.06
N GLY A 410 -17.29 29.19 -7.04
CA GLY A 410 -17.61 30.61 -6.93
C GLY A 410 -19.05 30.88 -6.45
N SER A 411 -20.01 30.09 -6.94
CA SER A 411 -21.41 30.17 -6.51
C SER A 411 -21.63 29.81 -5.03
N TYR A 412 -20.69 29.07 -4.43
CA TYR A 412 -20.78 28.61 -3.05
C TYR A 412 -19.95 29.44 -2.07
N ILE A 413 -19.05 30.33 -2.55
CA ILE A 413 -18.16 31.14 -1.71
C ILE A 413 -18.93 31.93 -0.65
N SER A 414 -20.00 32.64 -1.04
CA SER A 414 -20.79 33.45 -0.10
C SER A 414 -21.34 32.62 1.06
N LEU A 415 -21.94 31.47 0.76
CA LEU A 415 -22.55 30.60 1.76
C LEU A 415 -21.48 30.05 2.73
N LEU A 416 -20.36 29.60 2.20
CA LEU A 416 -19.27 29.06 3.02
C LEU A 416 -18.61 30.14 3.89
N LEU A 417 -18.42 31.35 3.35
CA LEU A 417 -17.88 32.49 4.08
C LEU A 417 -18.79 32.93 5.23
N ASP A 418 -20.11 33.00 4.99
CA ASP A 418 -21.05 33.31 6.06
C ASP A 418 -21.04 32.24 7.15
N GLY A 419 -20.94 30.95 6.77
CA GLY A 419 -20.75 29.86 7.71
C GLY A 419 -19.47 29.97 8.55
N TYR A 420 -18.35 30.34 7.94
CA TYR A 420 -17.07 30.52 8.65
C TYR A 420 -17.16 31.71 9.64
N ARG A 421 -17.77 32.82 9.24
CA ARG A 421 -18.00 33.97 10.11
C ARG A 421 -18.90 33.62 11.31
N GLN A 422 -19.94 32.82 11.07
CA GLN A 422 -20.79 32.31 12.14
C GLN A 422 -20.01 31.40 13.09
N ALA A 423 -19.21 30.44 12.56
CA ALA A 423 -18.38 29.55 13.36
C ALA A 423 -17.39 30.34 14.24
N LEU A 424 -16.76 31.40 13.71
CA LEU A 424 -15.91 32.31 14.47
C LEU A 424 -16.68 32.97 15.63
N SER A 425 -17.91 33.47 15.36
CA SER A 425 -18.75 34.12 16.39
C SER A 425 -19.20 33.15 17.49
N GLU A 426 -19.38 31.87 17.15
CA GLU A 426 -19.83 30.80 18.04
C GLU A 426 -18.66 30.00 18.64
N GLN A 427 -17.42 30.36 18.35
CA GLN A 427 -16.21 29.65 18.79
C GLN A 427 -16.23 28.15 18.40
N GLN A 428 -16.69 27.86 17.21
CA GLN A 428 -16.70 26.50 16.65
C GLN A 428 -15.52 26.29 15.69
N SER A 429 -15.02 25.03 15.60
CA SER A 429 -13.99 24.69 14.63
C SER A 429 -14.56 24.58 13.20
N ARG A 430 -13.68 24.71 12.19
CA ARG A 430 -14.02 24.48 10.78
C ARG A 430 -14.62 23.10 10.56
N ASP A 431 -14.06 22.07 11.16
CA ASP A 431 -14.51 20.68 11.01
C ASP A 431 -15.95 20.50 11.55
N ARG A 432 -16.29 21.18 12.63
CA ARG A 432 -17.68 21.19 13.16
C ARG A 432 -18.66 21.81 12.18
N LEU A 433 -18.32 22.92 11.57
CA LEU A 433 -19.13 23.54 10.53
C LEU A 433 -19.27 22.63 9.30
N TRP A 434 -18.18 22.01 8.87
CA TRP A 434 -18.19 21.09 7.71
C TRP A 434 -19.12 19.90 7.94
N GLN A 435 -19.18 19.38 9.15
CA GLN A 435 -20.12 18.32 9.55
C GLN A 435 -21.59 18.74 9.37
N LEU A 436 -21.89 20.04 9.55
CA LEU A 436 -23.23 20.57 9.37
C LEU A 436 -23.56 20.84 7.88
N LEU A 437 -22.63 21.37 7.13
CA LEU A 437 -22.86 21.80 5.74
C LEU A 437 -22.78 20.67 4.72
N SER A 438 -21.82 19.75 4.87
CA SER A 438 -21.57 18.73 3.86
C SER A 438 -22.74 17.78 3.58
N PRO A 439 -23.62 17.41 4.54
CA PRO A 439 -24.81 16.62 4.22
C PRO A 439 -25.87 17.39 3.44
N GLN A 440 -25.94 18.71 3.61
CA GLN A 440 -26.98 19.57 3.05
C GLN A 440 -26.66 20.05 1.64
N HIS A 441 -25.39 20.16 1.29
CA HIS A 441 -24.90 20.71 0.02
C HIS A 441 -24.10 19.69 -0.77
N CYS A 442 -23.90 19.92 -2.07
CA CYS A 442 -23.11 19.03 -2.91
C CYS A 442 -21.60 19.16 -2.66
N TRP A 443 -21.11 18.39 -1.71
CA TRP A 443 -19.69 18.25 -1.45
C TRP A 443 -19.18 16.96 -2.07
N LEU A 444 -18.14 17.07 -2.88
CA LEU A 444 -17.46 15.95 -3.52
C LEU A 444 -16.07 15.74 -2.90
N GLY A 445 -15.54 14.55 -3.02
CA GLY A 445 -14.18 14.26 -2.58
C GLY A 445 -13.57 13.09 -3.31
N PHE A 446 -12.24 13.11 -3.44
CA PHE A 446 -11.51 11.93 -3.93
C PHE A 446 -11.41 10.90 -2.80
N TYR A 447 -11.79 9.67 -3.09
CA TYR A 447 -11.83 8.60 -2.09
C TYR A 447 -11.19 7.30 -2.63
N PRO A 448 -10.02 6.90 -2.10
CA PRO A 448 -9.18 7.57 -1.10
C PRO A 448 -8.73 8.97 -1.52
N SER A 449 -8.24 9.75 -0.56
CA SER A 449 -7.78 11.12 -0.84
C SER A 449 -6.68 11.18 -1.90
N PHE A 450 -6.76 12.16 -2.79
CA PHE A 450 -5.70 12.46 -3.75
C PHE A 450 -4.58 13.30 -3.14
N ALA A 451 -4.93 14.18 -2.20
CA ALA A 451 -4.00 15.00 -1.44
C ALA A 451 -3.97 14.58 0.03
N PHE A 452 -2.85 14.76 0.70
CA PHE A 452 -2.66 14.41 2.10
C PHE A 452 -1.56 15.25 2.73
N ILE A 453 -1.56 15.31 4.07
CA ILE A 453 -0.44 15.79 4.88
C ILE A 453 0.15 14.63 5.67
N GLN A 454 1.45 14.71 5.96
CA GLN A 454 2.11 13.62 6.70
C GLN A 454 2.03 13.79 8.21
N HIS A 455 1.98 15.03 8.68
CA HIS A 455 2.06 15.32 10.09
C HIS A 455 0.92 16.24 10.54
N ALA A 456 0.32 15.92 11.67
CA ALA A 456 -0.61 16.75 12.40
C ALA A 456 -0.20 16.79 13.87
N LYS A 457 -0.83 17.66 14.68
CA LYS A 457 -0.73 17.62 16.14
C LYS A 457 -1.88 16.79 16.69
N ASP A 458 -1.59 15.96 17.70
CA ASP A 458 -2.61 15.26 18.47
C ASP A 458 -3.24 16.19 19.53
N GLU A 459 -4.18 15.65 20.31
CA GLU A 459 -4.86 16.40 21.40
C GLU A 459 -3.88 16.91 22.48
N ALA A 460 -2.71 16.29 22.62
CA ALA A 460 -1.65 16.72 23.52
C ALA A 460 -0.66 17.72 22.88
N GLY A 461 -0.89 18.10 21.61
CA GLY A 461 -0.03 19.00 20.84
C GLY A 461 1.26 18.34 20.32
N GLN A 462 1.38 17.00 20.40
CA GLN A 462 2.53 16.27 19.88
C GLN A 462 2.37 16.00 18.38
N GLN A 463 3.48 16.11 17.65
CA GLN A 463 3.48 15.81 16.23
C GLN A 463 3.33 14.30 15.98
N ILE A 464 2.30 13.91 15.24
CA ILE A 464 2.02 12.53 14.86
C ILE A 464 1.99 12.37 13.35
N ASP A 465 2.26 11.15 12.86
CA ASP A 465 2.02 10.80 11.47
C ASP A 465 0.53 10.55 11.25
N CYS A 466 -0.11 11.41 10.47
CA CYS A 466 -1.54 11.34 10.17
C CYS A 466 -1.83 10.84 8.74
N THR A 467 -0.82 10.42 7.99
CA THR A 467 -0.98 10.01 6.58
C THR A 467 -2.11 9.00 6.40
N HIS A 468 -2.23 8.03 7.31
CA HIS A 468 -3.26 6.98 7.24
C HIS A 468 -4.70 7.52 7.33
N TRP A 469 -4.94 8.71 7.90
CA TRP A 469 -6.28 9.30 7.98
C TRP A 469 -6.89 9.55 6.60
N PHE A 470 -6.05 9.87 5.61
CA PHE A 470 -6.46 10.23 4.25
C PHE A 470 -6.76 9.01 3.36
N PHE A 471 -6.34 7.82 3.79
CA PHE A 471 -6.48 6.58 3.02
C PHE A 471 -7.42 5.56 3.67
N ARG A 472 -7.99 5.89 4.83
CA ARG A 472 -8.88 4.99 5.57
C ARG A 472 -10.14 4.69 4.78
N LYS A 473 -10.42 3.41 4.55
CA LYS A 473 -11.69 2.95 3.99
C LYS A 473 -12.70 2.79 5.11
N HIS A 474 -13.86 3.42 4.98
CA HIS A 474 -14.96 3.18 5.89
C HIS A 474 -15.77 2.01 5.37
N SER A 475 -16.06 1.04 6.24
CA SER A 475 -17.09 0.05 5.97
C SER A 475 -18.43 0.80 5.84
N SER A 476 -19.04 0.66 4.69
CA SER A 476 -20.40 1.16 4.38
C SER A 476 -21.42 0.56 5.34
#